data_aabe32a8dfc55c829d01dfb77b5b86a9
#
_entry.id   aabe32a8dfc55c829d01dfb77b5b86a9
#
_cell.length_a   1.000
_cell.length_b   1.000
_cell.length_c   1.000
_cell.angle_alpha   90.00
_cell.angle_beta   90.00
_cell.angle_gamma   90.00
#
_symmetry.space_group_name_H-M   'P 1'
#
loop_
_entity.id
_entity.type
_entity.pdbx_description
1 polymer ?
#
loop_
_entity_poly.entity_id
_entity_poly.type
_entity_poly.pdbx_seq_one_letter_code
_entity_poly.pdbx_strand_id
1 'polypeptide(L)' 'MKSESIVIAGAGLFGCTCARILADAGRNVTIHDRRNCVGGNCATYYDNGIEVHRYGCHIFHTDDNEVWRFINRFTRFNQY' A
#
# COMPACT_ATOMS: atom_id res chain seq x y z
N MET A 1 -27.38 -11.04 4.01
CA MET A 1 -27.06 -10.32 2.76
C MET A 1 -25.65 -10.65 2.33
N LYS A 2 -25.47 -11.03 1.10
CA LYS A 2 -24.14 -11.34 0.59
C LYS A 2 -23.36 -10.07 0.33
N SER A 3 -22.13 -10.02 0.81
CA SER A 3 -21.20 -8.97 0.42
C SER A 3 -20.79 -9.16 -1.03
N GLU A 4 -20.73 -8.08 -1.77
CA GLU A 4 -20.20 -8.12 -3.12
C GLU A 4 -18.69 -8.32 -3.06
N SER A 5 -18.18 -9.11 -4.00
CA SER A 5 -16.74 -9.28 -4.18
C SER A 5 -16.23 -8.14 -5.06
N ILE A 6 -15.19 -7.48 -4.58
CA ILE A 6 -14.56 -6.39 -5.31
C ILE A 6 -13.16 -6.84 -5.72
N VAL A 7 -12.84 -6.64 -6.98
CA VAL A 7 -11.51 -6.97 -7.50
C VAL A 7 -10.80 -5.67 -7.83
N ILE A 8 -9.58 -5.54 -7.33
CA ILE A 8 -8.72 -4.39 -7.62
C ILE A 8 -7.55 -4.87 -8.46
N ALA A 9 -7.32 -4.21 -9.57
CA ALA A 9 -6.18 -4.46 -10.42
C ALA A 9 -5.04 -3.53 -10.01
N GLY A 10 -3.97 -4.11 -9.49
CA GLY A 10 -2.80 -3.39 -9.06
C GLY A 10 -2.66 -3.29 -7.54
N ALA A 11 -1.51 -3.73 -7.05
CA ALA A 11 -1.17 -3.74 -5.62
C ALA A 11 -0.17 -2.63 -5.27
N GLY A 12 -0.27 -1.47 -5.93
CA GLY A 12 0.47 -0.28 -5.57
C GLY A 12 -0.18 0.48 -4.42
N LEU A 13 0.31 1.67 -4.12
CA LEU A 13 -0.23 2.47 -3.01
C LEU A 13 -1.71 2.77 -3.18
N PHE A 14 -2.13 3.13 -4.40
CA PHE A 14 -3.53 3.46 -4.66
C PHE A 14 -4.43 2.23 -4.47
N GLY A 15 -4.07 1.11 -5.09
CA GLY A 15 -4.87 -0.10 -5.00
C GLY A 15 -4.94 -0.65 -3.58
N CYS A 16 -3.83 -0.66 -2.86
CA CYS A 16 -3.79 -1.13 -1.48
C CYS A 16 -4.59 -0.21 -0.55
N THR A 17 -4.55 1.11 -0.76
CA THR A 17 -5.33 2.07 0.02
C THR A 17 -6.82 1.86 -0.19
N CYS A 18 -7.25 1.73 -1.44
CA CYS A 18 -8.64 1.44 -1.76
C CYS A 18 -9.09 0.12 -1.14
N ALA A 19 -8.26 -0.92 -1.24
CA ALA A 19 -8.58 -2.22 -0.66
C ALA A 19 -8.74 -2.13 0.85
N ARG A 20 -7.87 -1.39 1.54
CA ARG A 20 -7.96 -1.24 2.99
C ARG A 20 -9.23 -0.52 3.42
N ILE A 21 -9.56 0.56 2.74
CA ILE A 21 -10.78 1.33 3.03
C ILE A 21 -12.03 0.47 2.80
N LEU A 22 -12.07 -0.26 1.69
CA LEU A 22 -13.20 -1.14 1.39
C LEU A 22 -13.31 -2.31 2.37
N ALA A 23 -12.18 -2.90 2.75
CA ALA A 23 -12.17 -3.99 3.72
C ALA A 23 -12.62 -3.50 5.11
N ASP A 24 -12.21 -2.30 5.51
CA ASP A 24 -12.66 -1.70 6.77
C ASP A 24 -14.17 -1.44 6.75
N ALA A 25 -14.74 -1.23 5.56
CA ALA A 25 -16.19 -1.07 5.39
C ALA A 25 -16.94 -2.40 5.28
N GLY A 26 -16.27 -3.53 5.50
CA GLY A 26 -16.89 -4.85 5.50
C GLY A 26 -17.03 -5.49 4.13
N ARG A 27 -16.33 -4.98 3.12
CA ARG A 27 -16.38 -5.54 1.77
C ARG A 27 -15.35 -6.65 1.59
N ASN A 28 -15.67 -7.60 0.73
CA ASN A 28 -14.72 -8.63 0.30
C ASN A 28 -13.89 -8.08 -0.84
N VAL A 29 -12.59 -7.98 -0.65
CA VAL A 29 -11.68 -7.38 -1.63
C VAL A 29 -10.58 -8.36 -1.99
N THR A 30 -10.31 -8.49 -3.27
CA THR A 30 -9.19 -9.25 -3.80
C THR A 30 -8.37 -8.34 -4.69
N ILE A 31 -7.06 -8.38 -4.53
CA ILE A 31 -6.14 -7.57 -5.33
C ILE A 31 -5.36 -8.50 -6.26
N HIS A 32 -5.31 -8.14 -7.53
CA HIS A 32 -4.50 -8.83 -8.53
C HIS A 32 -3.42 -7.89 -9.05
N ASP A 33 -2.21 -8.38 -9.13
CA ASP A 33 -1.10 -7.63 -9.70
C ASP A 33 -0.29 -8.56 -10.59
N ARG A 34 0.19 -8.05 -11.70
CA ARG A 34 1.05 -8.83 -12.60
C ARG A 34 2.48 -8.94 -12.08
N ARG A 35 2.89 -8.07 -11.18
CA ARG A 35 4.17 -8.18 -10.48
C ARG A 35 4.02 -9.17 -9.33
N ASN A 36 5.10 -9.83 -8.98
CA ASN A 36 5.10 -10.79 -7.88
C ASN A 36 5.44 -10.13 -6.53
N CYS A 37 5.19 -8.85 -6.40
CA CYS A 37 5.41 -8.09 -5.17
C CYS A 37 4.30 -7.09 -4.96
N VAL A 38 4.12 -6.67 -3.71
CA VAL A 38 3.18 -5.63 -3.29
C VAL A 38 3.93 -4.32 -3.14
N GLY A 39 3.23 -3.21 -3.38
CA GLY A 39 3.80 -1.87 -3.18
C GLY A 39 3.98 -1.08 -4.47
N GLY A 40 3.83 -1.73 -5.63
CA GLY A 40 4.00 -1.06 -6.91
C GLY A 40 5.40 -0.46 -7.05
N ASN A 41 5.47 0.78 -7.50
CA ASN A 41 6.75 1.45 -7.66
C ASN A 41 7.46 1.76 -6.34
N CYS A 42 6.76 1.64 -5.21
CA CYS A 42 7.33 1.83 -3.87
C CYS A 42 7.84 0.54 -3.26
N ALA A 43 7.79 -0.58 -3.98
CA ALA A 43 8.22 -1.87 -3.45
C ALA A 43 9.72 -1.87 -3.13
N THR A 44 10.05 -2.46 -1.99
CA THR A 44 11.44 -2.62 -1.54
C THR A 44 11.74 -4.07 -1.26
N TYR A 45 13.01 -4.40 -1.16
CA TYR A 45 13.46 -5.71 -0.70
C TYR A 45 14.76 -5.56 0.07
N TYR A 46 15.14 -6.61 0.81
CA TYR A 46 16.38 -6.63 1.55
C TYR A 46 17.42 -7.47 0.82
N ASP A 47 18.63 -6.92 0.73
CA ASP A 47 19.78 -7.62 0.19
C ASP A 47 20.95 -7.42 1.14
N ASN A 48 21.45 -8.51 1.73
CA ASN A 48 22.54 -8.48 2.70
C ASN A 48 22.30 -7.50 3.85
N GLY A 49 21.02 -7.42 4.32
CA GLY A 49 20.65 -6.53 5.40
C GLY A 49 20.43 -5.08 4.99
N ILE A 50 20.50 -4.77 3.71
CA ILE A 50 20.27 -3.43 3.18
C ILE A 50 18.91 -3.40 2.50
N GLU A 51 18.10 -2.39 2.83
CA GLU A 51 16.83 -2.18 2.15
C GLU A 51 17.05 -1.51 0.81
N VAL A 52 16.57 -2.15 -0.24
CA VAL A 52 16.73 -1.67 -1.61
C VAL A 52 15.37 -1.26 -2.17
N HIS A 53 15.30 -0.07 -2.74
CA HIS A 53 14.12 0.39 -3.45
C HIS A 53 14.13 -0.18 -4.87
N ARG A 54 13.22 -1.13 -5.11
CA ARG A 54 13.23 -1.94 -6.33
C ARG A 54 13.08 -1.12 -7.61
N TYR A 55 12.25 -0.08 -7.56
CA TYR A 55 11.90 0.74 -8.72
C TYR A 55 12.32 2.20 -8.56
N GLY A 56 13.28 2.48 -7.71
CA GLY A 56 13.75 3.81 -7.40
C GLY A 56 13.31 4.28 -6.02
N CYS A 57 14.04 5.24 -5.49
CA CYS A 57 13.79 5.75 -4.14
C CYS A 57 12.54 6.62 -4.15
N HIS A 58 11.63 6.36 -3.21
CA HIS A 58 10.42 7.14 -3.01
C HIS A 58 10.37 7.66 -1.59
N ILE A 59 10.10 8.95 -1.45
CA ILE A 59 9.94 9.62 -0.16
C ILE A 59 8.48 10.00 -0.03
N PHE A 60 7.86 9.61 1.08
CA PHE A 60 6.48 9.98 1.33
C PHE A 60 6.42 11.41 1.86
N HIS A 61 5.55 12.22 1.26
CA HIS A 61 5.35 13.60 1.65
C HIS A 61 3.86 13.93 1.60
N THR A 62 3.36 14.57 2.66
CA THR A 62 1.98 15.06 2.68
C THR A 62 1.85 16.20 3.68
N ASP A 63 0.99 17.16 3.35
CA ASP A 63 0.56 18.21 4.26
C ASP A 63 -0.83 17.94 4.85
N ASP A 64 -1.45 16.84 4.46
CA ASP A 64 -2.79 16.48 4.90
C ASP A 64 -2.72 15.64 6.17
N ASN A 65 -3.30 16.15 7.26
CA ASN A 65 -3.27 15.47 8.56
C ASN A 65 -4.05 14.16 8.54
N GLU A 66 -5.12 14.07 7.76
CA GLU A 66 -5.89 12.86 7.65
C GLU A 66 -5.11 11.75 6.95
N VAL A 67 -4.41 12.10 5.87
CA VAL A 67 -3.53 11.17 5.17
C VAL A 67 -2.39 10.72 6.09
N TRP A 68 -1.79 11.65 6.82
CA TRP A 68 -0.70 11.34 7.74
C TRP A 68 -1.15 10.36 8.82
N ARG A 69 -2.33 10.58 9.41
CA ARG A 69 -2.89 9.65 10.41
C ARG A 69 -3.19 8.29 9.83
N PHE A 70 -3.74 8.25 8.61
CA PHE A 70 -4.05 6.99 7.95
C PHE A 70 -2.79 6.16 7.74
N ILE A 71 -1.73 6.75 7.20
CA ILE A 71 -0.52 6.02 6.85
C ILE A 71 0.24 5.54 8.10
N ASN A 72 0.18 6.30 9.18
CA ASN A 72 0.82 5.91 10.44
C ASN A 72 0.12 4.76 11.16
N ARG A 73 -1.03 4.31 10.69
CA ARG A 73 -1.66 3.07 11.17
C ARG A 73 -0.88 1.82 10.78
N PHE A 74 -0.07 1.90 9.74
CA PHE A 74 0.55 0.73 9.12
C PHE A 74 2.06 0.68 9.32
N THR A 75 2.70 1.81 9.53
CA THR A 75 4.15 1.86 9.64
C THR A 75 4.58 3.09 10.41
N ARG A 76 5.84 3.06 10.84
CA ARG A 76 6.49 4.20 11.46
C ARG A 76 7.44 4.82 10.42
N PHE A 77 7.32 6.11 10.21
CA PHE A 77 8.18 6.84 9.29
C PHE A 77 9.34 7.49 10.04
N ASN A 78 10.55 7.39 9.47
CA ASN A 78 11.67 8.18 9.95
C ASN A 78 11.67 9.53 9.25
N GLN A 79 12.27 10.51 9.89
CA GLN A 79 12.48 11.79 9.25
C GLN A 79 13.74 11.71 8.39
N TYR A 80 13.59 12.18 7.19
CA TYR A 80 14.66 12.12 6.23
C TYR A 80 15.22 13.51 5.93
#